data_e0af3e5cbc0c2c6d038884209bae2275
#
_entry.id   e0af3e5cbc0c2c6d038884209bae2275
#
_cell.length_a   1.000
_cell.length_b   1.000
_cell.length_c   1.000
_cell.angle_alpha   90.00
_cell.angle_beta   90.00
_cell.angle_gamma   90.00
#
_symmetry.space_group_name_H-M   'P 1'
#
loop_
_entity.id
_entity.type
_entity.pdbx_description
1 polymer ?
#
loop_
_entity_poly.entity_id
_entity_poly.type
_entity_poly.pdbx_seq_one_letter_code
_entity_poly.pdbx_strand_id
1 'polypeptide(L)'
;MKKIISTCIALMVSAACSISAFAMEVPTNTTIQDLNGVRQYIKIYTVAPDTDPQSLIDDVFEYDGYTYTYSSMTKEEQSYSEKEHHTETVTADTEKSDLSVVLKALSPSIEYDDGEFQGTLYLDHSTISTVASGYTTKSYAVSATKEIDNLDTNDMAYVPDTTTKNGVTVQLQSVDWQVQGTSLVDDILMPAQYKAVATYAGRASYRAATGYVTTAKYIGDIVAEGIESVTYTVIYTGTPSSILRRVAAKSTENFPIILIFLVVIVLAIATVVLIWRHHKRSQEDTIF
;
A
#
# COMPACT_ATOMS: atom_id res chain seq x y z
N MET A 1 6.02 52.42 -2.77
CA MET A 1 5.20 52.19 -3.98
C MET A 1 5.96 51.48 -5.11
N LYS A 2 7.24 51.82 -5.43
CA LYS A 2 8.00 51.14 -6.51
C LYS A 2 8.27 49.64 -6.28
N LYS A 3 8.41 49.18 -5.03
CA LYS A 3 8.65 47.74 -4.71
C LYS A 3 7.38 46.86 -4.84
N ILE A 4 6.19 47.41 -4.59
CA ILE A 4 4.91 46.71 -4.70
C ILE A 4 4.56 46.47 -6.18
N ILE A 5 4.82 47.45 -7.04
CA ILE A 5 4.58 47.37 -8.49
C ILE A 5 5.48 46.31 -9.13
N SER A 6 6.76 46.20 -8.68
CA SER A 6 7.70 45.20 -9.19
C SER A 6 7.25 43.76 -8.79
N THR A 7 6.69 43.57 -7.59
CA THR A 7 6.22 42.28 -7.14
C THR A 7 4.95 41.84 -7.88
N CYS A 8 4.04 42.77 -8.17
CA CYS A 8 2.84 42.46 -8.96
C CYS A 8 3.15 42.11 -10.42
N ILE A 9 4.14 42.77 -11.03
CA ILE A 9 4.57 42.45 -12.41
C ILE A 9 5.25 41.09 -12.45
N ALA A 10 6.08 40.73 -11.44
CA ALA A 10 6.70 39.41 -11.35
C ALA A 10 5.65 38.30 -11.14
N LEU A 11 4.56 38.54 -10.37
CA LEU A 11 3.46 37.58 -10.19
C LEU A 11 2.61 37.40 -11.46
N MET A 12 2.38 38.49 -12.22
CA MET A 12 1.67 38.41 -13.51
C MET A 12 2.48 37.68 -14.58
N VAL A 13 3.80 37.85 -14.62
CA VAL A 13 4.66 37.15 -15.58
C VAL A 13 4.78 35.67 -15.24
N SER A 14 4.80 35.29 -13.95
CA SER A 14 4.79 33.89 -13.54
C SER A 14 3.43 33.18 -13.78
N ALA A 15 2.31 33.90 -13.72
CA ALA A 15 0.99 33.34 -14.06
C ALA A 15 0.79 33.17 -15.59
N ALA A 16 1.50 33.93 -16.42
CA ALA A 16 1.43 33.82 -17.89
C ALA A 16 2.30 32.67 -18.44
N CYS A 17 3.25 32.11 -17.65
CA CYS A 17 4.12 31.02 -18.09
C CYS A 17 3.59 29.61 -17.76
N SER A 18 2.42 29.49 -17.16
CA SER A 18 1.73 28.21 -16.98
C SER A 18 0.76 27.88 -18.11
N ILE A 19 1.16 28.19 -19.37
CA ILE A 19 0.58 27.48 -20.50
C ILE A 19 1.20 26.11 -20.45
N SER A 20 0.44 25.13 -19.93
CA SER A 20 0.72 23.72 -20.14
C SER A 20 0.87 23.56 -21.64
N ALA A 21 2.09 23.38 -22.13
CA ALA A 21 2.31 22.86 -23.46
C ALA A 21 1.67 21.47 -23.42
N PHE A 22 0.43 21.34 -23.87
CA PHE A 22 -0.14 20.05 -24.23
C PHE A 22 0.82 19.52 -25.29
N ALA A 23 1.67 18.58 -24.93
CA ALA A 23 2.43 17.82 -25.90
C ALA A 23 1.38 17.14 -26.78
N MET A 24 1.25 17.62 -28.01
CA MET A 24 0.32 17.00 -28.98
C MET A 24 0.90 15.62 -29.26
N GLU A 25 0.14 14.58 -28.86
CA GLU A 25 0.54 13.20 -29.12
C GLU A 25 0.72 13.00 -30.62
N VAL A 26 1.86 12.42 -30.98
CA VAL A 26 2.18 12.16 -32.39
C VAL A 26 1.67 10.76 -32.73
N PRO A 27 0.89 10.59 -33.83
CA PRO A 27 0.41 9.26 -34.21
C PRO A 27 1.59 8.33 -34.50
N THR A 28 1.53 7.13 -33.94
CA THR A 28 2.52 6.04 -34.18
C THR A 28 2.50 5.61 -35.64
N ASN A 29 1.29 5.65 -36.27
CA ASN A 29 1.14 5.32 -37.69
C ASN A 29 -0.02 6.14 -38.28
N THR A 30 0.08 6.40 -39.61
CA THR A 30 -0.97 7.06 -40.38
C THR A 30 -1.17 6.32 -41.70
N THR A 31 -2.44 6.06 -42.07
CA THR A 31 -2.79 5.34 -43.31
C THR A 31 -3.98 6.01 -43.98
N ILE A 32 -3.96 6.05 -45.33
CA ILE A 32 -5.12 6.47 -46.15
C ILE A 32 -5.64 5.24 -46.89
N GLN A 33 -6.95 5.05 -46.79
CA GLN A 33 -7.63 3.99 -47.53
C GLN A 33 -8.95 4.46 -48.16
N ASP A 34 -9.32 3.83 -49.23
CA ASP A 34 -10.65 4.01 -49.86
C ASP A 34 -11.53 2.81 -49.54
N LEU A 35 -12.56 3.01 -48.74
CA LEU A 35 -13.51 1.97 -48.35
C LEU A 35 -14.88 2.32 -48.86
N ASN A 36 -15.47 1.47 -49.72
CA ASN A 36 -16.80 1.67 -50.31
C ASN A 36 -17.01 3.05 -51.01
N GLY A 37 -15.94 3.58 -51.63
CA GLY A 37 -15.96 4.89 -52.29
C GLY A 37 -15.82 6.08 -51.36
N VAL A 38 -15.58 5.85 -50.07
CA VAL A 38 -15.30 6.86 -49.09
C VAL A 38 -13.82 6.84 -48.74
N ARG A 39 -13.14 7.97 -48.93
CA ARG A 39 -11.72 8.11 -48.55
C ARG A 39 -11.63 8.34 -47.06
N GLN A 40 -10.81 7.51 -46.40
CA GLN A 40 -10.58 7.59 -44.96
C GLN A 40 -9.08 7.90 -44.66
N TYR A 41 -8.87 8.75 -43.68
CA TYR A 41 -7.54 8.99 -43.06
C TYR A 41 -7.57 8.39 -41.67
N ILE A 42 -6.66 7.44 -41.42
CA ILE A 42 -6.60 6.69 -40.17
C ILE A 42 -5.33 7.10 -39.44
N LYS A 43 -5.44 7.53 -38.19
CA LYS A 43 -4.33 7.77 -37.28
C LYS A 43 -4.36 6.73 -36.16
N ILE A 44 -3.22 6.11 -35.92
CA ILE A 44 -3.05 5.14 -34.83
C ILE A 44 -2.14 5.78 -33.79
N TYR A 45 -2.57 5.77 -32.53
CA TYR A 45 -1.83 6.27 -31.39
C TYR A 45 -1.65 5.15 -30.40
N THR A 46 -0.42 4.92 -29.93
CA THR A 46 -0.12 4.03 -28.81
C THR A 46 0.36 4.92 -27.66
N VAL A 47 -0.45 5.03 -26.62
CA VAL A 47 -0.29 6.01 -25.55
C VAL A 47 -0.43 5.37 -24.18
N ALA A 48 -0.09 6.10 -23.12
CA ALA A 48 -0.27 5.67 -21.75
C ALA A 48 -1.77 5.49 -21.41
N PRO A 49 -2.11 4.58 -20.47
CA PRO A 49 -3.50 4.27 -20.13
C PRO A 49 -4.34 5.46 -19.63
N ASP A 50 -3.69 6.48 -19.07
CA ASP A 50 -4.30 7.69 -18.50
C ASP A 50 -4.46 8.83 -19.52
N THR A 51 -4.08 8.61 -20.78
CA THR A 51 -4.20 9.62 -21.84
C THR A 51 -5.66 9.92 -22.16
N ASP A 52 -6.04 11.22 -22.19
CA ASP A 52 -7.38 11.64 -22.57
C ASP A 52 -7.63 11.35 -24.07
N PRO A 53 -8.58 10.50 -24.44
CA PRO A 53 -8.87 10.20 -25.85
C PRO A 53 -9.26 11.43 -26.66
N GLN A 54 -9.85 12.43 -26.04
CA GLN A 54 -10.28 13.65 -26.76
C GLN A 54 -9.10 14.46 -27.28
N SER A 55 -7.95 14.37 -26.62
CA SER A 55 -6.72 15.05 -27.05
C SER A 55 -6.11 14.49 -28.34
N LEU A 56 -6.53 13.26 -28.72
CA LEU A 56 -6.06 12.57 -29.93
C LEU A 56 -6.88 12.92 -31.18
N ILE A 57 -8.01 13.61 -31.01
CA ILE A 57 -8.91 13.99 -32.10
C ILE A 57 -8.49 15.35 -32.62
N ASP A 58 -8.04 15.40 -33.87
CA ASP A 58 -7.76 16.66 -34.52
C ASP A 58 -9.06 17.35 -34.98
N ASP A 59 -8.99 18.66 -35.00
CA ASP A 59 -9.95 19.47 -35.74
C ASP A 59 -9.97 19.09 -37.23
N VAL A 60 -10.91 19.69 -37.97
CA VAL A 60 -10.99 19.52 -39.42
C VAL A 60 -9.66 19.94 -40.05
N PHE A 61 -9.06 19.08 -40.87
CA PHE A 61 -7.82 19.34 -41.56
C PHE A 61 -7.88 19.00 -43.05
N GLU A 62 -7.00 19.60 -43.84
CA GLU A 62 -6.88 19.32 -45.30
C GLU A 62 -5.59 18.54 -45.58
N TYR A 63 -5.74 17.47 -46.36
CA TYR A 63 -4.60 16.70 -46.87
C TYR A 63 -4.92 16.10 -48.24
N ASP A 64 -3.98 16.14 -49.16
CA ASP A 64 -4.06 15.54 -50.51
C ASP A 64 -5.37 15.94 -51.28
N GLY A 65 -5.79 17.19 -51.14
CA GLY A 65 -6.97 17.73 -51.83
C GLY A 65 -8.32 17.30 -51.25
N TYR A 66 -8.34 16.71 -50.05
CA TYR A 66 -9.49 16.35 -49.26
C TYR A 66 -9.52 17.11 -47.95
N THR A 67 -10.69 17.44 -47.48
CA THR A 67 -10.98 17.91 -46.13
C THR A 67 -11.44 16.73 -45.30
N TYR A 68 -10.78 16.47 -44.18
CA TYR A 68 -11.03 15.36 -43.29
C TYR A 68 -11.75 15.82 -42.03
N THR A 69 -12.84 15.11 -41.69
CA THR A 69 -13.62 15.31 -40.46
C THR A 69 -13.59 14.04 -39.63
N TYR A 70 -13.55 14.17 -38.31
CA TYR A 70 -13.62 13.03 -37.38
C TYR A 70 -14.88 12.18 -37.66
N SER A 71 -14.72 10.88 -37.66
CA SER A 71 -15.78 9.91 -37.91
C SER A 71 -15.99 8.98 -36.73
N SER A 72 -14.93 8.30 -36.30
CA SER A 72 -15.01 7.34 -35.19
C SER A 72 -13.63 7.08 -34.59
N MET A 73 -13.63 6.54 -33.37
CA MET A 73 -12.43 6.06 -32.67
C MET A 73 -12.70 4.67 -32.10
N THR A 74 -11.71 3.79 -32.19
CA THR A 74 -11.69 2.50 -31.49
C THR A 74 -10.55 2.47 -30.50
N LYS A 75 -10.74 1.76 -29.38
CA LYS A 75 -9.77 1.56 -28.30
C LYS A 75 -9.42 0.09 -28.19
N GLU A 76 -8.14 -0.22 -28.08
CA GLU A 76 -7.60 -1.54 -27.81
C GLU A 76 -6.58 -1.43 -26.66
N GLU A 77 -6.75 -2.24 -25.61
CA GLU A 77 -5.90 -2.24 -24.44
C GLU A 77 -4.87 -3.36 -24.53
N GLN A 78 -3.61 -3.01 -24.29
CA GLN A 78 -2.51 -3.96 -24.14
C GLN A 78 -2.28 -4.18 -22.64
N SER A 79 -2.74 -5.33 -22.12
CA SER A 79 -2.48 -5.70 -20.74
C SER A 79 -1.10 -6.35 -20.57
N TYR A 80 -0.53 -6.21 -19.37
CA TYR A 80 0.63 -6.97 -18.94
C TYR A 80 0.26 -7.82 -17.71
N SER A 81 1.00 -8.91 -17.52
CA SER A 81 0.96 -9.74 -16.33
C SER A 81 2.40 -10.17 -16.03
N GLU A 82 2.93 -9.74 -14.91
CA GLU A 82 4.26 -10.09 -14.43
C GLU A 82 4.12 -10.97 -13.19
N LYS A 83 4.94 -12.03 -13.12
CA LYS A 83 4.90 -13.00 -12.02
C LYS A 83 6.28 -13.05 -11.37
N GLU A 84 6.30 -12.92 -10.05
CA GLU A 84 7.51 -12.97 -9.24
C GLU A 84 7.35 -13.99 -8.09
N HIS A 85 8.48 -14.62 -7.71
CA HIS A 85 8.53 -15.50 -6.54
C HIS A 85 8.95 -14.70 -5.32
N HIS A 86 8.07 -14.59 -4.33
CA HIS A 86 8.28 -13.75 -3.14
C HIS A 86 8.42 -14.58 -1.87
N THR A 87 9.20 -14.06 -0.92
CA THR A 87 9.41 -14.67 0.40
C THR A 87 9.27 -13.61 1.48
N GLU A 88 8.33 -13.81 2.40
CA GLU A 88 8.09 -12.93 3.54
C GLU A 88 8.48 -13.66 4.84
N THR A 89 9.09 -12.94 5.80
CA THR A 89 9.46 -13.49 7.11
C THR A 89 8.53 -12.96 8.18
N VAL A 90 7.81 -13.87 8.82
CA VAL A 90 6.85 -13.54 9.89
C VAL A 90 7.39 -13.99 11.23
N THR A 91 7.17 -13.19 12.27
CA THR A 91 7.54 -13.48 13.65
C THR A 91 6.30 -13.51 14.52
N ALA A 92 6.18 -14.54 15.37
CA ALA A 92 5.09 -14.72 16.32
C ALA A 92 5.62 -15.07 17.71
N ASP A 93 4.99 -14.51 18.75
CA ASP A 93 5.28 -14.85 20.14
C ASP A 93 4.44 -16.03 20.58
N THR A 94 5.05 -16.98 21.32
CA THR A 94 4.39 -18.15 21.86
C THR A 94 4.77 -18.39 23.32
N GLU A 95 3.84 -18.98 24.09
CA GLU A 95 4.11 -19.34 25.49
C GLU A 95 5.00 -20.57 25.63
N LYS A 96 4.98 -21.45 24.62
CA LYS A 96 5.71 -22.71 24.59
C LYS A 96 6.36 -22.95 23.24
N SER A 97 7.42 -23.72 23.23
CA SER A 97 8.14 -24.12 22.02
C SER A 97 7.57 -25.36 21.33
N ASP A 98 6.44 -25.92 21.85
CA ASP A 98 5.80 -27.09 21.26
C ASP A 98 5.28 -26.76 19.86
N LEU A 99 5.57 -27.60 18.87
CA LEU A 99 5.19 -27.40 17.48
C LEU A 99 3.67 -27.17 17.30
N SER A 100 2.85 -27.85 18.10
CA SER A 100 1.39 -27.67 18.08
C SER A 100 0.93 -26.28 18.52
N VAL A 101 1.68 -25.62 19.42
CA VAL A 101 1.42 -24.25 19.88
C VAL A 101 1.91 -23.26 18.84
N VAL A 102 3.10 -23.49 18.30
CA VAL A 102 3.71 -22.71 17.23
C VAL A 102 2.83 -22.66 15.98
N LEU A 103 2.35 -23.82 15.51
CA LEU A 103 1.48 -23.91 14.32
C LEU A 103 0.09 -23.29 14.52
N LYS A 104 -0.35 -23.08 15.76
CA LYS A 104 -1.58 -22.32 16.04
C LYS A 104 -1.36 -20.81 15.99
N ALA A 105 -0.14 -20.36 16.28
CA ALA A 105 0.23 -18.96 16.25
C ALA A 105 0.59 -18.47 14.83
N LEU A 106 1.02 -19.40 13.96
CA LEU A 106 1.34 -19.13 12.56
C LEU A 106 0.13 -19.49 11.67
N SER A 107 -0.32 -18.55 10.85
CA SER A 107 -1.34 -18.84 9.84
C SER A 107 -0.78 -19.81 8.77
N PRO A 108 -1.59 -20.68 8.16
CA PRO A 108 -1.12 -21.55 7.06
C PRO A 108 -0.76 -20.77 5.81
N SER A 109 -1.34 -19.59 5.61
CA SER A 109 -1.05 -18.65 4.53
C SER A 109 -1.25 -17.22 4.98
N ILE A 110 -0.66 -16.29 4.26
CA ILE A 110 -0.84 -14.84 4.39
C ILE A 110 -1.11 -14.24 3.01
N GLU A 111 -1.94 -13.20 2.95
CA GLU A 111 -2.12 -12.41 1.75
C GLU A 111 -1.01 -11.35 1.68
N TYR A 112 -0.44 -11.20 0.49
CA TYR A 112 0.56 -10.20 0.15
C TYR A 112 -0.03 -9.18 -0.81
N ASP A 113 0.14 -7.91 -0.53
CA ASP A 113 -0.28 -6.79 -1.38
C ASP A 113 0.60 -5.59 -1.04
N ASP A 114 1.43 -5.14 -1.99
CA ASP A 114 2.24 -3.93 -1.87
C ASP A 114 1.73 -2.78 -2.74
N GLY A 115 0.56 -2.97 -3.39
CA GLY A 115 -0.08 -2.03 -4.31
C GLY A 115 0.29 -2.25 -5.77
N GLU A 116 1.32 -3.03 -6.07
CA GLU A 116 1.74 -3.42 -7.42
C GLU A 116 1.59 -4.93 -7.62
N PHE A 117 2.14 -5.73 -6.69
CA PHE A 117 2.05 -7.19 -6.71
C PHE A 117 1.07 -7.68 -5.65
N GLN A 118 0.29 -8.69 -6.01
CA GLN A 118 -0.66 -9.35 -5.12
C GLN A 118 -0.52 -10.87 -5.21
N GLY A 119 -0.73 -11.57 -4.08
CA GLY A 119 -0.70 -13.02 -4.06
C GLY A 119 -0.87 -13.61 -2.67
N THR A 120 -0.96 -14.94 -2.63
CA THR A 120 -1.04 -15.69 -1.38
C THR A 120 0.27 -16.40 -1.13
N LEU A 121 0.90 -16.14 0.02
CA LEU A 121 2.13 -16.80 0.44
C LEU A 121 1.79 -17.91 1.43
N TYR A 122 2.41 -19.06 1.29
CA TYR A 122 2.20 -20.26 2.12
C TYR A 122 3.35 -20.48 3.07
N LEU A 123 3.01 -20.96 4.28
CA LEU A 123 4.00 -21.27 5.32
C LEU A 123 4.95 -22.39 4.88
N ASP A 124 6.24 -22.07 4.83
CA ASP A 124 7.29 -23.09 4.71
C ASP A 124 7.65 -23.66 6.08
N HIS A 125 7.07 -24.81 6.39
CA HIS A 125 7.26 -25.52 7.66
C HIS A 125 8.74 -25.85 7.95
N SER A 126 9.57 -25.96 6.94
CA SER A 126 11.01 -26.27 7.09
C SER A 126 11.81 -25.11 7.67
N THR A 127 11.28 -23.89 7.59
CA THR A 127 11.94 -22.66 8.04
C THR A 127 11.56 -22.24 9.46
N ILE A 128 10.63 -22.96 10.10
CA ILE A 128 10.17 -22.64 11.45
C ILE A 128 11.33 -22.75 12.44
N SER A 129 11.63 -21.67 13.12
CA SER A 129 12.67 -21.58 14.16
C SER A 129 12.09 -20.93 15.42
N THR A 130 12.21 -21.60 16.57
CA THR A 130 11.69 -21.12 17.84
C THR A 130 12.81 -20.97 18.84
N VAL A 131 12.97 -19.79 19.43
CA VAL A 131 13.96 -19.48 20.45
C VAL A 131 13.30 -18.87 21.69
N ALA A 132 13.88 -19.09 22.87
CA ALA A 132 13.37 -18.48 24.10
C ALA A 132 13.55 -16.95 24.04
N SER A 133 12.49 -16.20 24.33
CA SER A 133 12.49 -14.72 24.36
C SER A 133 13.19 -14.16 25.60
N GLY A 134 13.28 -14.96 26.66
CA GLY A 134 13.97 -14.59 27.91
C GLY A 134 13.94 -15.74 28.92
N TYR A 135 14.57 -15.51 30.06
CA TYR A 135 14.65 -16.51 31.13
C TYR A 135 14.36 -15.88 32.47
N THR A 136 13.69 -16.65 33.34
CA THR A 136 13.52 -16.33 34.77
C THR A 136 14.03 -17.50 35.62
N THR A 137 14.43 -17.20 36.86
CA THR A 137 14.83 -18.23 37.81
C THR A 137 13.62 -18.66 38.62
N LYS A 138 13.27 -19.93 38.53
CA LYS A 138 12.25 -20.56 39.38
C LYS A 138 12.92 -21.42 40.45
N SER A 139 12.30 -21.49 41.62
CA SER A 139 12.80 -22.34 42.72
C SER A 139 11.75 -23.32 43.16
N TYR A 140 12.19 -24.49 43.63
CA TYR A 140 11.34 -25.52 44.19
C TYR A 140 11.97 -26.07 45.47
N ALA A 141 11.13 -26.59 46.40
CA ALA A 141 11.57 -27.22 47.62
C ALA A 141 12.10 -28.63 47.33
N VAL A 142 13.19 -28.99 48.01
CA VAL A 142 13.76 -30.35 48.00
C VAL A 142 13.81 -30.84 49.44
N SER A 143 13.24 -32.05 49.72
CA SER A 143 13.32 -32.69 51.01
C SER A 143 13.89 -34.09 50.91
N ALA A 144 14.61 -34.51 51.95
CA ALA A 144 15.14 -35.85 52.07
C ALA A 144 14.95 -36.33 53.50
N THR A 145 14.68 -37.61 53.64
CA THR A 145 14.69 -38.29 54.96
C THR A 145 15.81 -39.31 54.96
N LYS A 146 16.56 -39.38 56.06
CA LYS A 146 17.65 -40.33 56.26
C LYS A 146 17.46 -41.00 57.61
N GLU A 147 17.50 -42.30 57.61
CA GLU A 147 17.46 -43.10 58.83
C GLU A 147 18.87 -43.51 59.22
N ILE A 148 19.18 -43.42 60.52
CA ILE A 148 20.44 -43.85 61.12
C ILE A 148 20.08 -44.76 62.27
N ASP A 149 20.43 -46.03 62.12
CA ASP A 149 20.04 -47.11 63.05
C ASP A 149 21.17 -47.45 64.01
N ASN A 150 20.86 -48.18 65.09
CA ASN A 150 21.79 -48.78 66.07
C ASN A 150 22.69 -47.71 66.74
N LEU A 151 22.12 -46.63 67.16
CA LEU A 151 22.83 -45.58 67.90
C LEU A 151 22.74 -45.90 69.43
N ASP A 152 23.90 -45.80 70.11
CA ASP A 152 23.96 -46.08 71.55
C ASP A 152 23.32 -44.96 72.40
N THR A 153 23.22 -43.77 71.85
CA THR A 153 22.59 -42.62 72.49
C THR A 153 21.83 -41.78 71.48
N ASN A 154 20.90 -40.97 71.96
CA ASN A 154 20.14 -40.01 71.16
C ASN A 154 20.89 -38.68 71.02
N ASP A 155 22.18 -38.73 70.60
CA ASP A 155 23.02 -37.56 70.46
C ASP A 155 23.02 -37.06 69.01
N MET A 156 22.79 -35.73 68.84
CA MET A 156 22.82 -35.04 67.56
C MET A 156 24.14 -35.16 66.81
N ALA A 157 25.26 -35.44 67.53
CA ALA A 157 26.58 -35.67 66.93
C ALA A 157 26.63 -36.78 65.89
N TYR A 158 25.66 -37.74 65.95
CA TYR A 158 25.55 -38.83 64.99
C TYR A 158 24.78 -38.47 63.72
N VAL A 159 24.08 -37.33 63.73
CA VAL A 159 23.25 -36.88 62.61
C VAL A 159 23.98 -35.81 61.83
N PRO A 160 24.31 -36.04 60.54
CA PRO A 160 24.95 -35.00 59.71
C PRO A 160 24.07 -33.77 59.57
N ASP A 161 24.65 -32.56 59.65
CA ASP A 161 23.95 -31.27 59.44
C ASP A 161 23.41 -31.11 58.05
N THR A 162 23.99 -31.82 57.07
CA THR A 162 23.59 -31.76 55.65
C THR A 162 23.58 -33.13 54.99
N THR A 163 22.78 -33.23 53.97
CA THR A 163 22.81 -34.39 53.04
C THR A 163 22.59 -33.91 51.60
N THR A 164 22.76 -34.78 50.61
CA THR A 164 22.55 -34.45 49.19
C THR A 164 21.42 -35.26 48.63
N LYS A 165 20.45 -34.61 47.95
CA LYS A 165 19.40 -35.25 47.19
C LYS A 165 19.31 -34.66 45.78
N ASN A 166 19.43 -35.53 44.76
CA ASN A 166 19.41 -35.11 43.34
C ASN A 166 20.45 -33.98 43.04
N GLY A 167 21.65 -34.06 43.65
CA GLY A 167 22.69 -33.05 43.45
C GLY A 167 22.50 -31.75 44.25
N VAL A 168 21.43 -31.65 45.06
CA VAL A 168 21.13 -30.46 45.87
C VAL A 168 21.52 -30.76 47.34
N THR A 169 22.34 -29.92 47.94
CA THR A 169 22.64 -29.98 49.38
C THR A 169 21.45 -29.45 50.17
N VAL A 170 20.90 -30.27 51.05
CA VAL A 170 19.81 -29.93 51.96
C VAL A 170 20.28 -29.95 53.39
N GLN A 171 19.72 -29.09 54.23
CA GLN A 171 20.10 -28.89 55.64
C GLN A 171 19.13 -29.62 56.54
N LEU A 172 19.64 -30.10 57.68
CA LEU A 172 18.88 -30.76 58.73
C LEU A 172 17.80 -29.78 59.25
N GLN A 173 16.56 -30.23 59.30
CA GLN A 173 15.42 -29.50 59.87
C GLN A 173 14.94 -30.08 61.20
N SER A 174 14.85 -31.40 61.29
CA SER A 174 14.41 -32.10 62.50
C SER A 174 14.93 -33.51 62.55
N VAL A 175 15.05 -34.01 63.73
CA VAL A 175 15.38 -35.41 64.04
C VAL A 175 14.28 -35.99 64.94
N ASP A 176 13.72 -37.07 64.53
CA ASP A 176 12.79 -37.89 65.36
C ASP A 176 13.58 -39.08 65.88
N TRP A 177 13.64 -39.19 67.22
CA TRP A 177 14.38 -40.24 67.90
C TRP A 177 13.42 -41.37 68.29
N GLN A 178 13.68 -42.57 67.86
CA GLN A 178 12.93 -43.77 68.16
C GLN A 178 13.78 -44.74 68.94
N VAL A 179 13.22 -45.35 69.99
CA VAL A 179 13.86 -46.43 70.73
C VAL A 179 13.79 -47.70 69.92
N GLN A 180 14.96 -48.23 69.54
CA GLN A 180 15.06 -49.49 68.77
C GLN A 180 15.28 -50.74 69.63
N GLY A 181 15.93 -50.55 70.74
CA GLY A 181 16.23 -51.64 71.68
C GLY A 181 16.22 -51.19 73.11
N THR A 182 15.93 -52.15 74.04
CA THR A 182 15.97 -51.93 75.49
C THR A 182 16.88 -52.96 76.13
N SER A 183 17.57 -52.56 77.23
CA SER A 183 18.31 -53.47 78.12
C SER A 183 17.76 -53.42 79.54
N LEU A 184 17.91 -54.50 80.27
CA LEU A 184 17.47 -54.58 81.65
C LEU A 184 18.64 -54.09 82.54
N VAL A 185 18.40 -53.02 83.30
CA VAL A 185 19.34 -52.42 84.25
C VAL A 185 18.59 -52.35 85.58
N ASP A 186 19.08 -53.03 86.62
CA ASP A 186 18.45 -53.06 87.95
C ASP A 186 16.94 -53.41 87.95
N ASP A 187 16.54 -54.42 87.15
CA ASP A 187 15.20 -54.82 86.90
C ASP A 187 14.26 -53.81 86.20
N ILE A 188 14.84 -52.73 85.69
CA ILE A 188 14.13 -51.69 84.94
C ILE A 188 14.53 -51.78 83.46
N LEU A 189 13.53 -51.85 82.51
CA LEU A 189 13.81 -51.73 81.09
C LEU A 189 14.19 -50.29 80.72
N MET A 190 15.46 -50.13 80.31
CA MET A 190 16.03 -48.85 79.89
C MET A 190 16.27 -48.84 78.38
N PRO A 191 16.03 -47.73 77.66
CA PRO A 191 16.42 -47.63 76.25
C PRO A 191 17.94 -47.82 76.08
N ALA A 192 18.35 -48.73 75.18
CA ALA A 192 19.74 -49.13 74.94
C ALA A 192 20.18 -48.85 73.50
N GLN A 193 19.27 -48.78 72.58
CA GLN A 193 19.51 -48.48 71.18
C GLN A 193 18.47 -47.52 70.64
N TYR A 194 18.93 -46.54 69.83
CA TYR A 194 18.12 -45.51 69.22
C TYR A 194 18.24 -45.56 67.71
N LYS A 195 17.18 -45.12 67.05
CA LYS A 195 17.13 -44.80 65.63
C LYS A 195 16.85 -43.30 65.49
N ALA A 196 17.64 -42.60 64.67
CA ALA A 196 17.40 -41.23 64.29
C ALA A 196 16.71 -41.20 62.90
N VAL A 197 15.57 -40.58 62.81
CA VAL A 197 14.93 -40.25 61.52
C VAL A 197 15.11 -38.80 61.25
N ALA A 198 16.17 -38.46 60.49
CA ALA A 198 16.54 -37.09 60.17
C ALA A 198 15.82 -36.60 58.91
N THR A 199 15.12 -35.48 59.03
CA THR A 199 14.46 -34.79 57.91
C THR A 199 15.31 -33.57 57.51
N TYR A 200 15.63 -33.52 56.24
CA TYR A 200 16.38 -32.46 55.62
C TYR A 200 15.54 -31.68 54.61
N ALA A 201 15.73 -30.37 54.50
CA ALA A 201 15.12 -29.51 53.52
C ALA A 201 16.05 -28.49 52.93
N GLY A 202 15.76 -28.10 51.71
CA GLY A 202 16.49 -27.08 50.98
C GLY A 202 15.71 -26.56 49.80
N ARG A 203 16.29 -25.70 49.01
CA ARG A 203 15.72 -25.17 47.80
C ARG A 203 16.70 -25.33 46.65
N ALA A 204 16.18 -25.74 45.51
CA ALA A 204 16.89 -25.73 44.24
C ALA A 204 16.29 -24.68 43.31
N SER A 205 17.09 -24.22 42.39
CA SER A 205 16.62 -23.30 41.34
C SER A 205 16.98 -23.80 39.96
N TYR A 206 16.16 -23.42 39.00
CA TYR A 206 16.40 -23.70 37.58
C TYR A 206 15.97 -22.50 36.72
N ARG A 207 16.60 -22.36 35.57
CA ARG A 207 16.23 -21.35 34.59
C ARG A 207 15.04 -21.87 33.78
N ALA A 208 13.97 -21.08 33.71
CA ALA A 208 12.78 -21.36 32.90
C ALA A 208 12.64 -20.24 31.87
N ALA A 209 12.30 -20.58 30.65
CA ALA A 209 11.96 -19.59 29.63
C ALA A 209 10.71 -18.80 30.05
N THR A 210 10.68 -17.49 29.76
CA THR A 210 9.55 -16.61 30.03
C THR A 210 8.54 -16.60 28.87
N GLY A 211 8.96 -17.00 27.68
CA GLY A 211 8.21 -17.08 26.45
C GLY A 211 9.14 -17.49 25.31
N TYR A 212 8.61 -17.55 24.12
CA TYR A 212 9.36 -17.94 22.92
C TYR A 212 8.99 -17.03 21.76
N VAL A 213 9.98 -16.75 20.91
CA VAL A 213 9.79 -16.06 19.63
C VAL A 213 10.00 -17.09 18.54
N THR A 214 9.02 -17.20 17.68
CA THR A 214 9.06 -18.10 16.52
C THR A 214 9.14 -17.25 15.25
N THR A 215 10.08 -17.58 14.37
CA THR A 215 10.18 -17.02 13.02
C THR A 215 9.90 -18.10 11.99
N ALA A 216 9.20 -17.73 10.91
CA ALA A 216 8.92 -18.62 9.80
C ALA A 216 8.91 -17.82 8.50
N LYS A 217 9.22 -18.47 7.39
CA LYS A 217 9.11 -17.89 6.06
C LYS A 217 7.81 -18.35 5.39
N TYR A 218 7.20 -17.40 4.68
CA TYR A 218 6.07 -17.64 3.80
C TYR A 218 6.53 -17.42 2.37
N ILE A 219 6.22 -18.34 1.49
CA ILE A 219 6.73 -18.38 0.13
C ILE A 219 5.56 -18.56 -0.83
N GLY A 220 5.57 -17.82 -1.92
CA GLY A 220 4.54 -17.92 -2.96
C GLY A 220 4.88 -17.12 -4.19
N ASP A 221 4.03 -17.26 -5.18
CA ASP A 221 4.09 -16.45 -6.39
C ASP A 221 3.12 -15.28 -6.25
N ILE A 222 3.60 -14.09 -6.56
CA ILE A 222 2.84 -12.85 -6.60
C ILE A 222 2.74 -12.39 -8.03
N VAL A 223 1.65 -11.68 -8.38
CA VAL A 223 1.35 -11.24 -9.74
C VAL A 223 1.03 -9.76 -9.74
N ALA A 224 1.66 -9.02 -10.66
CA ALA A 224 1.29 -7.67 -11.02
C ALA A 224 0.54 -7.70 -12.35
N GLU A 225 -0.66 -7.13 -12.39
CA GLU A 225 -1.48 -7.06 -13.60
C GLU A 225 -1.95 -5.63 -13.85
N GLY A 226 -1.93 -5.23 -15.11
CA GLY A 226 -2.35 -3.88 -15.46
C GLY A 226 -2.44 -3.69 -16.97
N ILE A 227 -2.67 -2.43 -17.37
CA ILE A 227 -2.66 -2.02 -18.77
C ILE A 227 -1.31 -1.32 -19.01
N GLU A 228 -0.50 -1.87 -19.90
CA GLU A 228 0.80 -1.32 -20.29
C GLU A 228 0.62 -0.10 -21.21
N SER A 229 -0.24 -0.23 -22.21
CA SER A 229 -0.53 0.81 -23.16
C SER A 229 -1.93 0.68 -23.76
N VAL A 230 -2.41 1.76 -24.36
CA VAL A 230 -3.68 1.80 -25.06
C VAL A 230 -3.46 2.25 -26.50
N THR A 231 -3.96 1.47 -27.45
CA THR A 231 -3.94 1.83 -28.87
C THR A 231 -5.27 2.41 -29.28
N TYR A 232 -5.26 3.68 -29.68
CA TYR A 232 -6.42 4.34 -30.28
C TYR A 232 -6.28 4.40 -31.78
N THR A 233 -7.29 3.94 -32.51
CA THR A 233 -7.40 4.09 -33.95
C THR A 233 -8.46 5.14 -34.25
N VAL A 234 -8.02 6.32 -34.70
CA VAL A 234 -8.89 7.48 -35.02
C VAL A 234 -9.10 7.54 -36.52
N ILE A 235 -10.36 7.51 -36.94
CA ILE A 235 -10.77 7.47 -38.33
C ILE A 235 -11.44 8.79 -38.72
N TYR A 236 -10.92 9.41 -39.77
CA TYR A 236 -11.47 10.62 -40.37
C TYR A 236 -12.03 10.31 -41.75
N THR A 237 -13.18 10.92 -42.11
CA THR A 237 -13.80 10.79 -43.42
C THR A 237 -13.42 11.98 -44.32
N GLY A 238 -12.88 11.68 -45.48
CA GLY A 238 -12.41 12.68 -46.45
C GLY A 238 -13.52 13.09 -47.43
N THR A 239 -13.75 14.40 -47.56
CA THR A 239 -14.61 15.01 -48.62
C THR A 239 -13.70 15.85 -49.55
N PRO A 240 -13.85 15.68 -50.89
CA PRO A 240 -13.05 16.46 -51.81
C PRO A 240 -13.18 17.98 -51.55
N SER A 241 -12.08 18.67 -51.32
CA SER A 241 -12.05 20.10 -50.95
C SER A 241 -12.68 21.03 -52.02
N SER A 242 -12.73 20.57 -53.28
CA SER A 242 -13.40 21.29 -54.36
C SER A 242 -14.90 21.43 -54.19
N ILE A 243 -15.56 20.47 -53.50
CA ILE A 243 -16.99 20.49 -53.16
C ILE A 243 -17.27 21.52 -52.08
N LEU A 244 -16.46 21.53 -51.02
CA LEU A 244 -16.59 22.48 -49.91
C LEU A 244 -16.32 23.93 -50.35
N ARG A 245 -15.34 24.18 -51.25
CA ARG A 245 -15.10 25.50 -51.84
C ARG A 245 -16.28 26.02 -52.62
N ARG A 246 -17.02 25.16 -53.36
CA ARG A 246 -18.26 25.53 -54.07
C ARG A 246 -19.38 25.91 -53.11
N VAL A 247 -19.54 25.18 -51.99
CA VAL A 247 -20.55 25.51 -51.00
C VAL A 247 -20.22 26.81 -50.25
N ALA A 248 -18.94 27.01 -49.86
CA ALA A 248 -18.49 28.24 -49.23
C ALA A 248 -18.61 29.45 -50.18
N ALA A 249 -18.22 29.31 -51.46
CA ALA A 249 -18.36 30.38 -52.46
C ALA A 249 -19.82 30.80 -52.66
N LYS A 250 -20.76 29.86 -52.63
CA LYS A 250 -22.20 30.16 -52.77
C LYS A 250 -22.76 30.88 -51.54
N SER A 251 -22.18 30.67 -50.35
CA SER A 251 -22.55 31.40 -49.13
C SER A 251 -22.02 32.82 -49.07
N THR A 252 -20.88 33.11 -49.73
CA THR A 252 -20.27 34.44 -49.74
C THR A 252 -20.79 35.35 -50.82
N GLU A 253 -21.52 34.83 -51.81
CA GLU A 253 -22.12 35.67 -52.89
C GLU A 253 -23.13 36.71 -52.38
N ASN A 254 -23.82 36.46 -51.27
CA ASN A 254 -24.80 37.37 -50.68
C ASN A 254 -24.20 38.31 -49.60
N PHE A 255 -22.94 38.12 -49.18
CA PHE A 255 -22.31 38.92 -48.13
C PHE A 255 -22.10 40.40 -48.55
N PRO A 256 -21.65 40.75 -49.78
CA PRO A 256 -21.51 42.11 -50.17
C PRO A 256 -22.84 42.87 -50.27
N ILE A 257 -23.94 42.18 -50.65
CA ILE A 257 -25.28 42.78 -50.77
C ILE A 257 -25.81 43.17 -49.38
N ILE A 258 -25.62 42.34 -48.36
CA ILE A 258 -26.05 42.62 -46.98
C ILE A 258 -25.26 43.81 -46.43
N LEU A 259 -23.94 43.86 -46.69
CA LEU A 259 -23.08 44.96 -46.26
C LEU A 259 -23.49 46.28 -46.91
N ILE A 260 -23.83 46.32 -48.21
CA ILE A 260 -24.34 47.49 -48.94
C ILE A 260 -25.67 47.96 -48.31
N PHE A 261 -26.60 47.07 -48.02
CA PHE A 261 -27.86 47.43 -47.36
C PHE A 261 -27.61 48.06 -45.97
N LEU A 262 -26.70 47.53 -45.16
CA LEU A 262 -26.35 48.08 -43.87
C LEU A 262 -25.77 49.49 -44.00
N VAL A 263 -24.88 49.73 -44.94
CA VAL A 263 -24.29 51.04 -45.19
C VAL A 263 -25.35 52.05 -45.62
N VAL A 264 -26.28 51.66 -46.50
CA VAL A 264 -27.38 52.53 -46.96
C VAL A 264 -28.31 52.90 -45.80
N ILE A 265 -28.64 51.94 -44.89
CA ILE A 265 -29.44 52.23 -43.69
C ILE A 265 -28.76 53.19 -42.78
N VAL A 266 -27.45 53.03 -42.54
CA VAL A 266 -26.66 53.94 -41.67
C VAL A 266 -26.60 55.35 -42.26
N LEU A 267 -26.41 55.48 -43.58
CA LEU A 267 -26.43 56.78 -44.30
C LEU A 267 -27.82 57.43 -44.22
N ALA A 268 -28.92 56.66 -44.36
CA ALA A 268 -30.30 57.18 -44.26
C ALA A 268 -30.57 57.72 -42.83
N ILE A 269 -30.15 57.00 -41.81
CA ILE A 269 -30.27 57.43 -40.40
C ILE A 269 -29.45 58.70 -40.17
N ALA A 270 -28.21 58.78 -40.68
CA ALA A 270 -27.35 59.95 -40.53
C ALA A 270 -27.95 61.21 -41.21
N THR A 271 -28.56 61.06 -42.41
CA THR A 271 -29.25 62.18 -43.13
C THR A 271 -30.46 62.66 -42.35
N VAL A 272 -31.29 61.76 -41.80
CA VAL A 272 -32.45 62.13 -40.97
C VAL A 272 -32.01 62.89 -39.71
N VAL A 273 -30.96 62.44 -39.06
CA VAL A 273 -30.40 63.12 -37.87
C VAL A 273 -29.87 64.52 -38.22
N LEU A 274 -29.20 64.64 -39.37
CA LEU A 274 -28.70 65.98 -39.86
C LEU A 274 -29.84 66.90 -40.14
N ILE A 275 -30.89 66.47 -40.85
CA ILE A 275 -32.09 67.26 -41.15
C ILE A 275 -32.80 67.67 -39.84
N TRP A 276 -32.90 66.74 -38.87
CA TRP A 276 -33.52 67.10 -37.60
C TRP A 276 -32.70 68.11 -36.79
N ARG A 277 -31.40 67.95 -36.79
CA ARG A 277 -30.46 68.97 -36.18
C ARG A 277 -30.53 70.33 -36.88
N HIS A 278 -30.63 70.34 -38.21
CA HIS A 278 -30.77 71.55 -38.96
C HIS A 278 -32.11 72.25 -38.65
N HIS A 279 -33.19 71.48 -38.61
CA HIS A 279 -34.52 72.03 -38.32
C HIS A 279 -34.60 72.58 -36.88
N LYS A 280 -33.96 71.90 -35.92
CA LYS A 280 -33.90 72.37 -34.53
C LYS A 280 -33.07 73.70 -34.41
N ARG A 281 -31.98 73.89 -35.14
CA ARG A 281 -31.21 75.14 -35.18
C ARG A 281 -31.99 76.26 -35.84
N SER A 282 -32.77 76.01 -36.85
CA SER A 282 -33.62 76.99 -37.55
C SER A 282 -34.80 77.49 -36.68
N GLN A 283 -35.19 76.77 -35.64
CA GLN A 283 -36.21 77.17 -34.69
C GLN A 283 -35.64 78.02 -33.53
N GLU A 284 -34.39 77.89 -33.21
CA GLU A 284 -33.73 78.71 -32.19
C GLU A 284 -33.37 80.10 -32.68
N ASP A 285 -33.18 80.30 -33.99
CA ASP A 285 -32.88 81.58 -34.60
C ASP A 285 -34.11 82.47 -34.87
N THR A 286 -35.34 82.03 -34.55
CA THR A 286 -36.59 82.80 -34.79
C THR A 286 -37.21 83.39 -33.52
N ILE A 287 -36.49 83.33 -32.40
CA ILE A 287 -36.92 83.95 -31.10
C ILE A 287 -35.82 84.97 -30.66
N PHE A 288 -35.65 86.00 -31.40
CA PHE A 288 -35.11 87.31 -30.93
C PHE A 288 -35.72 88.42 -31.77
#